data_2d18809e77d5a48e9c84981ae2e01947
#
_entry.id   2d18809e77d5a48e9c84981ae2e01947
#
_cell.length_a   1.000
_cell.length_b   1.000
_cell.length_c   1.000
_cell.angle_alpha   90.00
_cell.angle_beta   90.00
_cell.angle_gamma   90.00
#
_symmetry.space_group_name_H-M   'P 1'
#
loop_
_entity.id
_entity.type
_entity.pdbx_description
1 polymer ?
#
loop_
_entity_poly.entity_id
_entity_poly.type
_entity_poly.pdbx_seq_one_letter_code
_entity_poly.pdbx_strand_id
1 'polypeptide(L)'
;MKRKIAAAAVLALAALAGPAGAASGNDAFVAVSGTHFVRHGQPYFIAGTNLWYGAYLGASSGVGGRTRLLKELDRLKALGINNVRVLAVSEKTAMKSAVSPATTSAPGRYDEQLLQGLDFLLAELGKRDMTAVLYLNNFWQWSGGMTQYLNWFTGSPAHDPNVSRDYERFMAENARFYTNDKAQREYRQVIARIVERRNSVTGKTYRDDPAIMAWQLANEPRPGNSKTTPAEKTVYIKWIADTAHYIRGLDAKHMVSTGSEGLAGSAQDAQLYLDAHRTPDIAYLTYHLWPTNWGWFDPKQPTQTWDGMMDKSLRYLNQHVDYAKQLGKPIVLEEFGLNRDGGSFDIRSSTAVRDRFYGAVFDLVQKRASAGDPVAGWNFWAWGGAGRAANADYWWKPGNDFVGDPPQEEQGLYSVFDSDAASLALIGNAARRLHALDGKAGTR
;
A
#
# COMPACT_ATOMS: atom_id res chain seq x y z
N MET A 1 -72.38 -12.16 51.94
CA MET A 1 -71.74 -12.48 50.64
C MET A 1 -71.07 -11.22 50.12
N LYS A 2 -69.76 -11.10 50.27
CA LYS A 2 -68.95 -9.94 49.81
C LYS A 2 -68.00 -10.42 48.70
N ARG A 3 -68.23 -9.96 47.46
CA ARG A 3 -67.34 -10.24 46.32
C ARG A 3 -66.13 -9.30 46.41
N LYS A 4 -64.91 -9.86 46.36
CA LYS A 4 -63.66 -9.13 46.21
C LYS A 4 -63.36 -9.00 44.72
N ILE A 5 -63.17 -7.78 44.26
CA ILE A 5 -62.70 -7.43 42.92
C ILE A 5 -61.18 -7.31 43.03
N ALA A 6 -60.43 -8.16 42.27
CA ALA A 6 -58.99 -8.06 42.14
C ALA A 6 -58.67 -7.12 40.99
N ALA A 7 -57.92 -6.05 41.24
CA ALA A 7 -57.36 -5.16 40.22
C ALA A 7 -56.01 -5.70 39.77
N ALA A 8 -55.89 -5.98 38.46
CA ALA A 8 -54.63 -6.33 37.84
C ALA A 8 -53.90 -5.05 37.44
N ALA A 9 -52.69 -4.83 37.99
CA ALA A 9 -51.81 -3.74 37.60
C ALA A 9 -50.98 -4.21 36.38
N VAL A 10 -51.14 -3.50 35.24
CA VAL A 10 -50.31 -3.66 34.07
C VAL A 10 -49.10 -2.74 34.25
N LEU A 11 -47.92 -3.33 34.46
CA LEU A 11 -46.66 -2.60 34.41
C LEU A 11 -46.26 -2.43 32.93
N ALA A 12 -46.31 -1.15 32.45
CA ALA A 12 -45.72 -0.77 31.18
C ALA A 12 -44.22 -0.58 31.38
N LEU A 13 -43.38 -1.51 30.78
CA LEU A 13 -41.95 -1.30 30.64
C LEU A 13 -41.73 -0.22 29.55
N ALA A 14 -41.40 1.01 29.97
CA ALA A 14 -40.83 2.00 29.08
C ALA A 14 -39.37 1.65 28.78
N ALA A 15 -39.09 1.19 27.57
CA ALA A 15 -37.73 1.06 27.08
C ALA A 15 -37.13 2.48 26.93
N LEU A 16 -36.24 2.84 27.81
CA LEU A 16 -35.37 4.02 27.68
C LEU A 16 -34.39 3.75 26.55
N ALA A 17 -34.69 4.25 25.35
CA ALA A 17 -33.69 4.45 24.31
C ALA A 17 -32.69 5.50 24.83
N GLY A 18 -31.53 5.09 25.28
CA GLY A 18 -30.45 6.01 25.60
C GLY A 18 -30.02 6.77 24.34
N PRO A 19 -29.56 8.02 24.48
CA PRO A 19 -29.10 8.80 23.34
C PRO A 19 -27.95 8.02 22.66
N ALA A 20 -28.05 7.85 21.33
CA ALA A 20 -26.94 7.38 20.53
C ALA A 20 -25.74 8.31 20.79
N GLY A 21 -24.72 7.82 21.47
CA GLY A 21 -23.52 8.58 21.76
C GLY A 21 -22.97 9.15 20.46
N ALA A 22 -22.75 10.45 20.42
CA ALA A 22 -22.04 11.08 19.32
C ALA A 22 -20.69 10.35 19.18
N ALA A 23 -20.46 9.74 18.02
CA ALA A 23 -19.20 9.06 17.70
C ALA A 23 -18.05 10.01 18.03
N SER A 24 -17.10 9.57 18.84
CA SER A 24 -15.93 10.38 19.17
C SER A 24 -15.20 10.70 17.86
N GLY A 25 -14.67 11.91 17.70
CA GLY A 25 -14.00 12.32 16.45
C GLY A 25 -12.86 11.40 16.01
N ASN A 26 -12.42 10.45 16.85
CA ASN A 26 -11.44 9.42 16.56
C ASN A 26 -12.03 8.20 15.82
N ASP A 27 -13.31 7.96 15.85
CA ASP A 27 -13.91 6.76 15.22
C ASP A 27 -13.89 6.78 13.69
N ALA A 28 -13.63 7.96 13.10
CA ALA A 28 -13.49 8.10 11.64
C ALA A 28 -12.15 7.55 11.10
N PHE A 29 -11.13 7.45 11.96
CA PHE A 29 -9.81 6.90 11.59
C PHE A 29 -9.83 5.39 11.63
N VAL A 30 -9.08 4.77 10.71
CA VAL A 30 -8.81 3.34 10.81
C VAL A 30 -7.82 3.10 11.93
N ALA A 31 -8.13 2.20 12.83
CA ALA A 31 -7.30 1.87 13.99
C ALA A 31 -7.14 0.35 14.13
N VAL A 32 -6.16 -0.07 14.94
CA VAL A 32 -5.99 -1.47 15.32
C VAL A 32 -6.80 -1.77 16.58
N SER A 33 -7.56 -2.86 16.56
CA SER A 33 -8.21 -3.46 17.73
C SER A 33 -7.85 -4.94 17.80
N GLY A 34 -6.99 -5.31 18.75
CA GLY A 34 -6.41 -6.64 18.79
C GLY A 34 -5.58 -6.94 17.54
N THR A 35 -5.99 -7.92 16.76
CA THR A 35 -5.33 -8.35 15.52
C THR A 35 -6.07 -7.91 14.25
N HIS A 36 -7.01 -6.98 14.35
CA HIS A 36 -7.85 -6.53 13.24
C HIS A 36 -7.88 -5.01 13.14
N PHE A 37 -8.30 -4.51 11.98
CA PHE A 37 -8.63 -3.11 11.82
C PHE A 37 -10.09 -2.84 12.20
N VAL A 38 -10.32 -1.64 12.73
CA VAL A 38 -11.65 -1.12 13.02
C VAL A 38 -11.77 0.31 12.48
N ARG A 39 -12.98 0.67 12.04
CA ARG A 39 -13.36 2.04 11.66
C ARG A 39 -14.82 2.27 12.02
N HIS A 40 -15.15 3.40 12.59
CA HIS A 40 -16.50 3.68 13.09
C HIS A 40 -17.03 2.61 14.07
N GLY A 41 -16.12 2.03 14.87
CA GLY A 41 -16.47 0.96 15.81
C GLY A 41 -16.82 -0.40 15.16
N GLN A 42 -16.63 -0.53 13.84
CA GLN A 42 -16.88 -1.77 13.08
C GLN A 42 -15.59 -2.35 12.55
N PRO A 43 -15.50 -3.68 12.37
CA PRO A 43 -14.39 -4.30 11.64
C PRO A 43 -14.21 -3.64 10.26
N TYR A 44 -12.96 -3.48 9.86
CA TYR A 44 -12.60 -2.86 8.59
C TYR A 44 -11.59 -3.72 7.85
N PHE A 45 -11.98 -4.23 6.68
CA PHE A 45 -11.10 -4.98 5.80
C PHE A 45 -10.73 -4.15 4.57
N ILE A 46 -9.47 -4.25 4.15
CA ILE A 46 -8.97 -3.59 2.94
C ILE A 46 -9.24 -4.47 1.73
N ALA A 47 -10.04 -3.97 0.81
CA ALA A 47 -10.04 -4.37 -0.60
C ALA A 47 -9.46 -3.20 -1.39
N GLY A 48 -8.21 -3.29 -1.79
CA GLY A 48 -7.47 -2.14 -2.29
C GLY A 48 -6.67 -2.37 -3.55
N THR A 49 -6.03 -1.31 -4.01
CA THR A 49 -5.10 -1.33 -5.15
C THR A 49 -3.96 -0.37 -4.95
N ASN A 50 -2.84 -0.63 -5.63
CA ASN A 50 -1.79 0.35 -5.79
C ASN A 50 -2.19 1.35 -6.88
N LEU A 51 -2.21 2.64 -6.52
CA LEU A 51 -2.41 3.78 -7.40
C LEU A 51 -1.24 4.76 -7.18
N TRP A 52 -0.01 4.25 -7.36
CA TRP A 52 1.20 4.97 -7.01
C TRP A 52 1.24 6.39 -7.59
N TYR A 53 0.70 6.57 -8.79
CA TYR A 53 0.67 7.82 -9.54
C TYR A 53 -0.55 8.72 -9.23
N GLY A 54 -1.36 8.39 -8.24
CA GLY A 54 -2.61 9.12 -7.95
C GLY A 54 -2.40 10.60 -7.67
N ALA A 55 -1.31 10.96 -6.98
CA ALA A 55 -0.93 12.36 -6.75
C ALA A 55 -0.60 13.11 -8.05
N TYR A 56 0.04 12.45 -9.01
CA TYR A 56 0.34 13.03 -10.32
C TYR A 56 -0.92 13.37 -11.10
N LEU A 57 -1.88 12.46 -11.16
CA LEU A 57 -3.18 12.74 -11.80
C LEU A 57 -3.95 13.85 -11.10
N GLY A 58 -3.78 14.00 -9.79
CA GLY A 58 -4.40 15.06 -8.98
C GLY A 58 -3.85 16.46 -9.26
N ALA A 59 -2.67 16.61 -9.88
CA ALA A 59 -2.10 17.91 -10.20
C ALA A 59 -3.02 18.72 -11.15
N SER A 60 -2.96 20.06 -11.03
CA SER A 60 -3.84 20.95 -11.82
C SER A 60 -3.32 21.24 -13.23
N SER A 61 -2.05 20.97 -13.48
CA SER A 61 -1.38 21.24 -14.75
C SER A 61 -0.25 20.23 -15.01
N GLY A 62 0.43 20.35 -16.13
CA GLY A 62 1.53 19.47 -16.51
C GLY A 62 1.07 18.03 -16.70
N VAL A 63 1.46 17.13 -15.80
CA VAL A 63 1.09 15.70 -15.81
C VAL A 63 -0.32 15.44 -15.25
N GLY A 64 -1.02 16.49 -14.79
CA GLY A 64 -2.33 16.37 -14.15
C GLY A 64 -3.40 15.81 -15.08
N GLY A 65 -4.28 15.02 -14.49
CA GLY A 65 -5.39 14.39 -15.19
C GLY A 65 -6.63 14.24 -14.28
N ARG A 66 -7.05 15.34 -13.62
CA ARG A 66 -8.13 15.32 -12.61
C ARG A 66 -9.42 14.69 -13.12
N THR A 67 -9.81 14.98 -14.38
CA THR A 67 -11.00 14.35 -14.98
C THR A 67 -10.85 12.83 -15.07
N ARG A 68 -9.65 12.33 -15.43
CA ARG A 68 -9.33 10.91 -15.42
C ARG A 68 -9.36 10.38 -13.99
N LEU A 69 -8.68 11.05 -13.04
CA LEU A 69 -8.62 10.62 -11.65
C LEU A 69 -10.02 10.43 -11.04
N LEU A 70 -10.94 11.38 -11.26
CA LEU A 70 -12.31 11.27 -10.75
C LEU A 70 -13.02 10.01 -11.30
N LYS A 71 -12.91 9.75 -12.60
CA LYS A 71 -13.48 8.55 -13.23
C LYS A 71 -12.86 7.25 -12.70
N GLU A 72 -11.54 7.26 -12.49
CA GLU A 72 -10.82 6.10 -11.92
C GLU A 72 -11.30 5.81 -10.48
N LEU A 73 -11.42 6.83 -9.64
CA LEU A 73 -11.88 6.68 -8.27
C LEU A 73 -13.34 6.23 -8.21
N ASP A 74 -14.21 6.77 -9.06
CA ASP A 74 -15.62 6.33 -9.15
C ASP A 74 -15.70 4.85 -9.57
N ARG A 75 -14.87 4.44 -10.52
CA ARG A 75 -14.81 3.05 -10.96
C ARG A 75 -14.28 2.11 -9.89
N LEU A 76 -13.20 2.50 -9.21
CA LEU A 76 -12.65 1.74 -8.09
C LEU A 76 -13.69 1.59 -6.96
N LYS A 77 -14.38 2.67 -6.60
CA LYS A 77 -15.48 2.62 -5.61
C LYS A 77 -16.60 1.67 -6.04
N ALA A 78 -17.00 1.72 -7.31
CA ALA A 78 -18.04 0.82 -7.85
C ALA A 78 -17.61 -0.66 -7.82
N LEU A 79 -16.32 -0.96 -7.93
CA LEU A 79 -15.76 -2.31 -7.75
C LEU A 79 -15.69 -2.74 -6.28
N GLY A 80 -15.98 -1.84 -5.32
CA GLY A 80 -15.87 -2.12 -3.90
C GLY A 80 -14.45 -1.88 -3.35
N ILE A 81 -13.58 -1.22 -4.09
CA ILE A 81 -12.26 -0.80 -3.58
C ILE A 81 -12.45 0.32 -2.57
N ASN A 82 -11.89 0.15 -1.38
CA ASN A 82 -11.98 1.12 -0.28
C ASN A 82 -10.63 1.70 0.14
N ASN A 83 -9.52 1.20 -0.42
CA ASN A 83 -8.19 1.68 -0.10
C ASN A 83 -7.30 1.78 -1.34
N VAL A 84 -6.46 2.80 -1.39
CA VAL A 84 -5.40 2.95 -2.39
C VAL A 84 -4.05 3.15 -1.72
N ARG A 85 -3.00 2.51 -2.24
CA ARG A 85 -1.64 2.70 -1.80
C ARG A 85 -0.93 3.64 -2.77
N VAL A 86 -0.32 4.74 -2.28
CA VAL A 86 0.09 5.90 -3.07
C VAL A 86 1.50 6.34 -2.72
N LEU A 87 2.30 6.70 -3.74
CA LEU A 87 3.57 7.40 -3.57
C LEU A 87 3.30 8.85 -3.12
N ALA A 88 3.67 9.20 -1.89
CA ALA A 88 3.46 10.55 -1.38
C ALA A 88 4.49 11.54 -1.92
N VAL A 89 5.72 11.10 -2.11
CA VAL A 89 6.86 11.90 -2.56
C VAL A 89 7.75 11.12 -3.51
N SER A 90 8.42 11.85 -4.40
CA SER A 90 9.45 11.35 -5.31
C SER A 90 10.58 12.35 -5.41
N GLU A 91 11.79 11.91 -5.71
CA GLU A 91 12.98 12.74 -5.79
C GLU A 91 13.48 12.79 -7.24
N LYS A 92 13.82 14.01 -7.69
CA LYS A 92 14.44 14.21 -9.00
C LYS A 92 15.80 13.51 -9.04
N THR A 93 15.95 12.59 -9.94
CA THR A 93 17.17 11.80 -10.11
C THR A 93 17.64 11.78 -11.56
N ALA A 94 18.93 11.51 -11.75
CA ALA A 94 19.52 11.26 -13.06
C ALA A 94 19.44 9.78 -13.47
N MET A 95 18.90 8.91 -12.63
CA MET A 95 18.75 7.49 -12.93
C MET A 95 17.77 7.27 -14.07
N LYS A 96 18.07 6.29 -14.90
CA LYS A 96 17.23 5.89 -16.01
C LYS A 96 15.91 5.31 -15.52
N SER A 97 14.84 5.56 -16.26
CA SER A 97 13.51 5.02 -15.94
C SER A 97 12.99 5.44 -14.56
N ALA A 98 13.21 6.70 -14.19
CA ALA A 98 12.62 7.30 -13.01
C ALA A 98 11.43 8.21 -13.39
N VAL A 99 10.47 8.33 -12.48
CA VAL A 99 9.30 9.18 -12.68
C VAL A 99 9.69 10.66 -12.79
N SER A 100 9.04 11.37 -13.71
CA SER A 100 9.26 12.79 -13.94
C SER A 100 7.93 13.47 -14.34
N PRO A 101 7.62 14.67 -13.80
CA PRO A 101 8.39 15.42 -12.80
C PRO A 101 8.42 14.74 -11.42
N ALA A 102 9.30 15.17 -10.53
CA ALA A 102 9.40 14.70 -9.17
C ALA A 102 8.93 15.74 -8.17
N THR A 103 8.36 15.29 -7.04
CA THR A 103 7.86 16.18 -5.98
C THR A 103 8.98 16.95 -5.26
N THR A 104 10.20 16.41 -5.23
CA THR A 104 11.36 17.01 -4.58
C THR A 104 12.49 17.14 -5.60
N SER A 105 12.85 18.36 -5.96
CA SER A 105 13.90 18.63 -6.96
C SER A 105 15.31 18.70 -6.36
N ALA A 106 15.43 19.05 -5.09
CA ALA A 106 16.63 19.10 -4.29
C ALA A 106 16.23 19.16 -2.80
N PRO A 107 17.15 18.97 -1.83
CA PRO A 107 16.87 19.13 -0.42
C PRO A 107 16.11 20.42 -0.11
N GLY A 108 14.96 20.31 0.56
CA GLY A 108 14.08 21.42 0.90
C GLY A 108 13.35 22.10 -0.26
N ARG A 109 13.44 21.58 -1.50
CA ARG A 109 12.79 22.18 -2.69
C ARG A 109 11.70 21.27 -3.23
N TYR A 110 10.46 21.67 -3.02
CA TYR A 110 9.27 20.88 -3.38
C TYR A 110 8.52 21.48 -4.57
N ASP A 111 7.96 20.62 -5.40
CA ASP A 111 6.99 20.97 -6.42
C ASP A 111 5.60 21.04 -5.77
N GLU A 112 5.15 22.26 -5.52
CA GLU A 112 3.88 22.49 -4.84
C GLU A 112 2.67 22.06 -5.69
N GLN A 113 2.76 22.04 -7.02
CA GLN A 113 1.69 21.58 -7.88
C GLN A 113 1.44 20.08 -7.73
N LEU A 114 2.52 19.29 -7.62
CA LEU A 114 2.42 17.84 -7.36
C LEU A 114 1.91 17.57 -5.94
N LEU A 115 2.34 18.35 -4.94
CA LEU A 115 1.80 18.24 -3.59
C LEU A 115 0.32 18.63 -3.51
N GLN A 116 -0.12 19.64 -4.27
CA GLN A 116 -1.55 19.97 -4.43
C GLN A 116 -2.31 18.87 -5.18
N GLY A 117 -1.63 18.10 -6.01
CA GLY A 117 -2.18 16.90 -6.61
C GLY A 117 -2.50 15.80 -5.58
N LEU A 118 -1.63 15.62 -4.61
CA LEU A 118 -1.89 14.74 -3.46
C LEU A 118 -3.04 15.28 -2.58
N ASP A 119 -3.10 16.60 -2.34
CA ASP A 119 -4.22 17.25 -1.65
C ASP A 119 -5.56 16.94 -2.34
N PHE A 120 -5.59 17.08 -3.66
CA PHE A 120 -6.79 16.82 -4.46
C PHE A 120 -7.20 15.34 -4.39
N LEU A 121 -6.25 14.42 -4.54
CA LEU A 121 -6.50 12.98 -4.41
C LEU A 121 -7.14 12.64 -3.07
N LEU A 122 -6.55 13.10 -1.95
CA LEU A 122 -7.06 12.83 -0.60
C LEU A 122 -8.46 13.41 -0.40
N ALA A 123 -8.71 14.63 -0.88
CA ALA A 123 -10.05 15.24 -0.84
C ALA A 123 -11.07 14.38 -1.59
N GLU A 124 -10.71 13.85 -2.76
CA GLU A 124 -11.60 13.02 -3.58
C GLU A 124 -11.81 11.61 -3.02
N LEU A 125 -10.79 11.04 -2.34
CA LEU A 125 -10.93 9.80 -1.59
C LEU A 125 -11.90 9.97 -0.42
N GLY A 126 -11.75 11.05 0.36
CA GLY A 126 -12.63 11.33 1.49
C GLY A 126 -14.11 11.49 1.08
N LYS A 127 -14.40 12.13 -0.07
CA LYS A 127 -15.76 12.23 -0.62
C LYS A 127 -16.38 10.87 -0.97
N ARG A 128 -15.57 9.86 -1.26
CA ARG A 128 -15.99 8.51 -1.64
C ARG A 128 -15.93 7.52 -0.49
N ASP A 129 -15.62 7.98 0.71
CA ASP A 129 -15.36 7.11 1.86
C ASP A 129 -14.32 6.02 1.53
N MET A 130 -13.23 6.45 0.90
CA MET A 130 -12.04 5.65 0.59
C MET A 130 -10.87 6.18 1.40
N THR A 131 -9.87 5.32 1.63
CA THR A 131 -8.68 5.68 2.38
C THR A 131 -7.41 5.49 1.56
N ALA A 132 -6.33 6.15 1.97
CA ALA A 132 -5.01 6.00 1.38
C ALA A 132 -3.97 5.49 2.38
N VAL A 133 -3.09 4.59 1.95
CA VAL A 133 -1.79 4.34 2.57
C VAL A 133 -0.76 5.15 1.80
N LEU A 134 -0.03 6.03 2.49
CA LEU A 134 0.94 6.94 1.89
C LEU A 134 2.36 6.50 2.23
N TYR A 135 3.13 6.00 1.24
CA TYR A 135 4.54 5.71 1.47
C TYR A 135 5.42 6.93 1.20
N LEU A 136 6.32 7.19 2.18
CA LEU A 136 7.06 8.44 2.33
C LEU A 136 8.47 8.39 1.74
N ASN A 137 8.88 7.24 1.20
CA ASN A 137 10.13 7.00 0.53
C ASN A 137 10.02 5.73 -0.33
N ASN A 138 11.07 5.41 -1.06
CA ASN A 138 11.15 4.18 -1.85
C ASN A 138 12.56 3.61 -1.76
N PHE A 139 12.65 2.29 -1.62
CA PHE A 139 13.96 1.63 -1.73
C PHE A 139 14.46 1.62 -3.17
N TRP A 140 13.54 1.54 -4.14
CA TRP A 140 13.86 1.47 -5.55
C TRP A 140 14.03 2.86 -6.19
N GLN A 141 14.87 2.92 -7.21
CA GLN A 141 15.30 4.15 -7.89
C GLN A 141 14.25 4.80 -8.76
N TRP A 142 13.16 4.11 -9.11
CA TRP A 142 12.17 4.62 -10.06
C TRP A 142 11.42 5.88 -9.60
N SER A 143 11.46 6.19 -8.34
CA SER A 143 10.94 7.45 -7.81
C SER A 143 12.03 8.35 -7.22
N GLY A 144 13.30 8.09 -7.50
CA GLY A 144 14.46 8.67 -6.82
C GLY A 144 14.80 7.88 -5.58
N GLY A 145 13.96 7.93 -4.56
CA GLY A 145 14.05 7.11 -3.37
C GLY A 145 15.31 7.29 -2.53
N MET A 146 15.57 6.33 -1.65
CA MET A 146 16.70 6.37 -0.69
C MET A 146 18.04 6.65 -1.35
N THR A 147 18.25 6.12 -2.55
CA THR A 147 19.48 6.34 -3.32
C THR A 147 19.67 7.81 -3.72
N GLN A 148 18.59 8.54 -4.00
CA GLN A 148 18.71 9.96 -4.34
C GLN A 148 19.05 10.82 -3.13
N TYR A 149 18.58 10.49 -1.93
CA TYR A 149 19.03 11.14 -0.70
C TYR A 149 20.55 10.95 -0.50
N LEU A 150 21.07 9.74 -0.77
CA LEU A 150 22.52 9.52 -0.73
C LEU A 150 23.25 10.38 -1.76
N ASN A 151 22.76 10.44 -2.99
CA ASN A 151 23.37 11.21 -4.07
C ASN A 151 23.48 12.70 -3.70
N TRP A 152 22.48 13.30 -3.07
CA TRP A 152 22.53 14.70 -2.67
C TRP A 152 23.65 15.02 -1.69
N PHE A 153 24.06 14.07 -0.84
CA PHE A 153 24.97 14.34 0.26
C PHE A 153 26.33 13.64 0.15
N THR A 154 26.48 12.67 -0.73
CA THR A 154 27.78 12.01 -0.95
C THR A 154 28.53 12.55 -2.17
N GLY A 155 27.82 13.21 -3.08
CA GLY A 155 28.38 13.68 -4.35
C GLY A 155 28.76 12.57 -5.33
N SER A 156 28.47 11.31 -4.98
CA SER A 156 28.71 10.16 -5.85
C SER A 156 27.39 9.74 -6.52
N PRO A 157 27.34 9.64 -7.87
CA PRO A 157 26.19 9.07 -8.53
C PRO A 157 25.99 7.65 -8.02
N ALA A 158 24.76 7.32 -7.59
CA ALA A 158 24.46 5.96 -7.24
C ALA A 158 24.51 5.08 -8.49
N HIS A 159 24.81 3.81 -8.25
CA HIS A 159 24.79 2.80 -9.26
C HIS A 159 23.37 2.58 -9.80
N ASP A 160 23.17 2.77 -11.09
CA ASP A 160 21.85 2.59 -11.72
C ASP A 160 21.66 1.12 -12.12
N PRO A 161 20.77 0.37 -11.45
CA PRO A 161 20.56 -1.04 -11.72
C PRO A 161 19.87 -1.29 -13.07
N ASN A 162 19.13 -0.30 -13.60
CA ASN A 162 18.52 -0.42 -14.93
C ASN A 162 19.54 -0.36 -16.07
N VAL A 163 20.73 0.20 -15.80
CA VAL A 163 21.83 0.26 -16.75
C VAL A 163 22.76 -0.93 -16.60
N SER A 164 23.19 -1.20 -15.37
CA SER A 164 24.18 -2.22 -15.06
C SER A 164 23.64 -3.63 -14.93
N ARG A 165 22.36 -3.77 -14.60
CA ARG A 165 21.71 -5.04 -14.20
C ARG A 165 22.27 -5.66 -12.91
N ASP A 166 23.05 -4.89 -12.13
CA ASP A 166 23.62 -5.34 -10.86
C ASP A 166 22.79 -4.81 -9.68
N TYR A 167 21.66 -5.46 -9.42
CA TYR A 167 20.77 -5.15 -8.31
C TYR A 167 21.38 -5.47 -6.94
N GLU A 168 22.26 -6.49 -6.86
CA GLU A 168 22.94 -6.82 -5.60
C GLU A 168 23.83 -5.66 -5.13
N ARG A 169 24.59 -5.06 -6.04
CA ARG A 169 25.38 -3.88 -5.73
C ARG A 169 24.50 -2.68 -5.38
N PHE A 170 23.46 -2.43 -6.16
CA PHE A 170 22.50 -1.35 -5.88
C PHE A 170 21.92 -1.47 -4.47
N MET A 171 21.42 -2.65 -4.07
CA MET A 171 20.84 -2.87 -2.76
C MET A 171 21.84 -2.63 -1.62
N ALA A 172 23.09 -3.09 -1.76
CA ALA A 172 24.14 -2.86 -0.78
C ALA A 172 24.51 -1.38 -0.64
N GLU A 173 24.62 -0.66 -1.77
CA GLU A 173 24.90 0.78 -1.76
C GLU A 173 23.74 1.58 -1.17
N ASN A 174 22.50 1.22 -1.51
CA ASN A 174 21.29 1.91 -1.08
C ASN A 174 21.05 1.78 0.44
N ALA A 175 21.41 0.65 1.04
CA ALA A 175 21.30 0.43 2.49
C ALA A 175 22.16 1.41 3.32
N ARG A 176 23.15 2.07 2.73
CA ARG A 176 23.92 3.15 3.38
C ARG A 176 23.05 4.34 3.77
N PHE A 177 21.85 4.45 3.19
CA PHE A 177 20.86 5.46 3.56
C PHE A 177 20.58 5.43 5.07
N TYR A 178 20.48 4.26 5.67
CA TYR A 178 20.11 4.12 7.08
C TYR A 178 21.12 4.72 8.07
N THR A 179 22.38 4.84 7.67
CA THR A 179 23.47 5.39 8.50
C THR A 179 23.97 6.77 8.06
N ASN A 180 23.42 7.32 6.96
CA ASN A 180 23.85 8.63 6.49
C ASN A 180 23.05 9.73 7.20
N ASP A 181 23.68 10.41 8.19
CA ASP A 181 23.01 11.43 9.00
C ASP A 181 22.38 12.57 8.20
N LYS A 182 23.00 12.99 7.09
CA LYS A 182 22.47 14.08 6.27
C LYS A 182 21.24 13.61 5.51
N ALA A 183 21.28 12.41 4.93
CA ALA A 183 20.14 11.79 4.26
C ALA A 183 18.98 11.55 5.25
N GLN A 184 19.26 11.08 6.46
CA GLN A 184 18.25 10.87 7.50
C GLN A 184 17.62 12.18 7.98
N ARG A 185 18.41 13.26 8.13
CA ARG A 185 17.83 14.57 8.48
C ARG A 185 16.91 15.10 7.39
N GLU A 186 17.31 15.02 6.14
CA GLU A 186 16.47 15.45 5.01
C GLU A 186 15.18 14.60 4.90
N TYR A 187 15.30 13.30 5.04
CA TYR A 187 14.14 12.42 5.04
C TYR A 187 13.14 12.76 6.16
N ARG A 188 13.61 13.05 7.36
CA ARG A 188 12.76 13.53 8.47
C ARG A 188 12.08 14.87 8.16
N GLN A 189 12.75 15.77 7.45
CA GLN A 189 12.13 17.03 6.99
C GLN A 189 11.02 16.77 5.99
N VAL A 190 11.23 15.83 5.06
CA VAL A 190 10.18 15.39 4.11
C VAL A 190 9.00 14.77 4.86
N ILE A 191 9.24 13.87 5.82
CA ILE A 191 8.19 13.29 6.66
C ILE A 191 7.37 14.40 7.33
N ALA A 192 8.03 15.32 8.04
CA ALA A 192 7.36 16.42 8.74
C ALA A 192 6.55 17.29 7.75
N ARG A 193 7.14 17.63 6.60
CA ARG A 193 6.49 18.41 5.54
C ARG A 193 5.19 17.76 5.05
N ILE A 194 5.14 16.44 4.92
CA ILE A 194 3.96 15.71 4.46
C ILE A 194 2.97 15.52 5.60
N VAL A 195 3.39 15.01 6.75
CA VAL A 195 2.49 14.72 7.88
C VAL A 195 1.79 15.99 8.40
N GLU A 196 2.51 17.11 8.45
CA GLU A 196 1.99 18.39 8.93
C GLU A 196 1.39 19.26 7.81
N ARG A 197 1.36 18.73 6.56
CA ARG A 197 0.79 19.47 5.43
C ARG A 197 -0.67 19.83 5.67
N ARG A 198 -1.02 21.07 5.35
CA ARG A 198 -2.41 21.50 5.26
C ARG A 198 -2.92 21.28 3.84
N ASN A 199 -3.92 20.45 3.69
CA ASN A 199 -4.56 20.16 2.41
C ASN A 199 -5.18 21.45 1.83
N SER A 200 -4.75 21.84 0.64
CA SER A 200 -5.18 23.07 -0.04
C SER A 200 -6.64 23.03 -0.51
N VAL A 201 -7.25 21.84 -0.58
CA VAL A 201 -8.65 21.65 -1.01
C VAL A 201 -9.59 21.60 0.18
N THR A 202 -9.26 20.82 1.22
CA THR A 202 -10.13 20.60 2.38
C THR A 202 -9.84 21.55 3.55
N GLY A 203 -8.66 22.15 3.58
CA GLY A 203 -8.18 22.97 4.68
C GLY A 203 -7.79 22.18 5.94
N LYS A 204 -7.92 20.83 5.95
CA LYS A 204 -7.49 19.97 7.06
C LYS A 204 -5.98 19.76 7.01
N THR A 205 -5.34 19.59 8.18
CA THR A 205 -3.98 19.02 8.21
C THR A 205 -4.04 17.55 7.90
N TYR A 206 -3.01 16.99 7.25
CA TYR A 206 -3.00 15.57 6.89
C TYR A 206 -3.13 14.66 8.11
N ARG A 207 -2.47 14.99 9.21
CA ARG A 207 -2.62 14.27 10.50
C ARG A 207 -4.03 14.32 11.10
N ASP A 208 -4.94 15.13 10.53
CA ASP A 208 -6.33 15.25 10.95
C ASP A 208 -7.31 14.76 9.87
N ASP A 209 -6.81 14.17 8.77
CA ASP A 209 -7.63 13.74 7.65
C ASP A 209 -7.86 12.21 7.67
N PRO A 210 -9.07 11.73 8.02
CA PRO A 210 -9.36 10.30 8.07
C PRO A 210 -9.37 9.62 6.69
N ALA A 211 -9.21 10.36 5.59
CA ALA A 211 -8.94 9.79 4.27
C ALA A 211 -7.52 9.17 4.19
N ILE A 212 -6.62 9.53 5.09
CA ILE A 212 -5.35 8.85 5.27
C ILE A 212 -5.56 7.70 6.26
N MET A 213 -5.18 6.49 5.90
CA MET A 213 -5.23 5.32 6.77
C MET A 213 -3.93 5.15 7.55
N ALA A 214 -2.81 5.23 6.83
CA ALA A 214 -1.50 4.96 7.41
C ALA A 214 -0.38 5.71 6.68
N TRP A 215 0.66 6.03 7.45
CA TRP A 215 1.97 6.41 6.97
C TRP A 215 2.82 5.16 6.79
N GLN A 216 3.50 5.06 5.69
CA GLN A 216 4.40 3.97 5.41
C GLN A 216 5.84 4.48 5.29
N LEU A 217 6.78 3.86 6.00
CA LEU A 217 8.16 4.36 6.04
C LEU A 217 8.75 4.46 4.63
N ALA A 218 8.60 3.41 3.84
CA ALA A 218 9.05 3.38 2.46
C ALA A 218 8.33 2.27 1.67
N ASN A 219 8.37 2.34 0.34
CA ASN A 219 8.12 1.18 -0.49
C ASN A 219 9.31 0.23 -0.42
N GLU A 220 9.05 -1.00 0.00
CA GLU A 220 9.99 -2.14 0.02
C GLU A 220 11.37 -1.86 0.65
N PRO A 221 11.46 -1.25 1.85
CA PRO A 221 12.75 -1.05 2.49
C PRO A 221 13.42 -2.40 2.77
N ARG A 222 14.72 -2.51 2.43
CA ARG A 222 15.51 -3.72 2.59
C ARG A 222 16.78 -3.45 3.40
N PRO A 223 17.28 -4.41 4.19
CA PRO A 223 18.48 -4.24 5.01
C PRO A 223 19.77 -4.11 4.18
N GLY A 224 19.71 -4.48 2.90
CA GLY A 224 20.80 -4.55 1.95
C GLY A 224 20.54 -5.63 0.91
N ASN A 225 21.58 -6.33 0.52
CA ASN A 225 21.55 -7.42 -0.46
C ASN A 225 21.56 -8.82 0.19
N SER A 226 21.80 -9.86 -0.63
CA SER A 226 21.88 -11.25 -0.17
C SER A 226 23.04 -11.53 0.82
N LYS A 227 24.02 -10.61 0.93
CA LYS A 227 25.19 -10.70 1.83
C LYS A 227 25.08 -9.79 3.05
N THR A 228 23.87 -9.26 3.35
CA THR A 228 23.65 -8.37 4.50
C THR A 228 24.13 -9.00 5.81
N THR A 229 24.97 -8.28 6.50
CA THR A 229 25.59 -8.69 7.77
C THR A 229 24.68 -8.53 8.97
N PRO A 230 24.93 -9.20 10.12
CA PRO A 230 24.16 -8.97 11.35
C PRO A 230 24.17 -7.50 11.83
N ALA A 231 25.28 -6.78 11.64
CA ALA A 231 25.38 -5.37 11.97
C ALA A 231 24.42 -4.51 11.11
N GLU A 232 24.37 -4.75 9.81
CA GLU A 232 23.46 -4.05 8.89
C GLU A 232 21.99 -4.37 9.20
N LYS A 233 21.66 -5.62 9.56
CA LYS A 233 20.33 -6.00 10.05
C LYS A 233 19.94 -5.21 11.31
N THR A 234 20.85 -5.06 12.26
CA THR A 234 20.62 -4.26 13.47
C THR A 234 20.37 -2.78 13.15
N VAL A 235 21.14 -2.22 12.22
CA VAL A 235 20.95 -0.85 11.73
C VAL A 235 19.58 -0.67 11.09
N TYR A 236 19.16 -1.62 10.25
CA TYR A 236 17.87 -1.61 9.59
C TYR A 236 16.70 -1.64 10.59
N ILE A 237 16.74 -2.56 11.59
CA ILE A 237 15.72 -2.63 12.64
C ILE A 237 15.63 -1.32 13.41
N LYS A 238 16.81 -0.77 13.77
CA LYS A 238 16.87 0.51 14.48
C LYS A 238 16.28 1.65 13.66
N TRP A 239 16.58 1.73 12.35
CA TRP A 239 16.03 2.74 11.46
C TRP A 239 14.50 2.66 11.38
N ILE A 240 13.94 1.46 11.28
CA ILE A 240 12.49 1.26 11.31
C ILE A 240 11.89 1.79 12.61
N ALA A 241 12.44 1.40 13.77
CA ALA A 241 11.94 1.82 15.06
C ALA A 241 12.03 3.34 15.25
N ASP A 242 13.19 3.94 14.95
CA ASP A 242 13.41 5.37 15.11
C ASP A 242 12.53 6.21 14.17
N THR A 243 12.31 5.73 12.93
CA THR A 243 11.48 6.45 11.95
C THR A 243 10.01 6.34 12.30
N ALA A 244 9.56 5.16 12.69
CA ALA A 244 8.17 4.96 13.13
C ALA A 244 7.88 5.81 14.38
N HIS A 245 8.79 5.83 15.35
CA HIS A 245 8.69 6.66 16.55
C HIS A 245 8.63 8.16 16.20
N TYR A 246 9.45 8.61 15.25
CA TYR A 246 9.42 9.99 14.79
C TYR A 246 8.06 10.37 14.16
N ILE A 247 7.51 9.52 13.29
CA ILE A 247 6.19 9.74 12.69
C ILE A 247 5.12 9.78 13.78
N ARG A 248 5.12 8.85 14.72
CA ARG A 248 4.19 8.82 15.87
C ARG A 248 4.27 10.07 16.74
N GLY A 249 5.44 10.68 16.84
CA GLY A 249 5.63 11.97 17.52
C GLY A 249 4.96 13.14 16.81
N LEU A 250 4.82 13.09 15.49
CA LEU A 250 4.13 14.09 14.67
C LEU A 250 2.62 13.83 14.58
N ASP A 251 2.23 12.55 14.58
CA ASP A 251 0.85 12.11 14.35
C ASP A 251 0.52 10.89 15.20
N ALA A 252 -0.31 11.12 16.21
CA ALA A 252 -0.77 10.06 17.11
C ALA A 252 -2.04 9.33 16.61
N LYS A 253 -2.68 9.79 15.53
CA LYS A 253 -3.97 9.26 15.06
C LYS A 253 -3.82 8.16 14.01
N HIS A 254 -2.98 8.40 13.00
CA HIS A 254 -2.81 7.45 11.91
C HIS A 254 -1.89 6.29 12.31
N MET A 255 -2.12 5.15 11.71
CA MET A 255 -1.23 4.00 11.81
C MET A 255 0.08 4.25 11.09
N VAL A 256 1.12 3.52 11.50
CA VAL A 256 2.40 3.49 10.80
C VAL A 256 2.71 2.04 10.43
N SER A 257 3.22 1.82 9.23
CA SER A 257 3.70 0.52 8.75
C SER A 257 5.04 0.64 8.04
N THR A 258 5.72 -0.47 7.87
CA THR A 258 7.05 -0.51 7.26
C THR A 258 7.03 -0.32 5.75
N GLY A 259 6.04 -0.89 5.05
CA GLY A 259 6.02 -1.09 3.61
C GLY A 259 6.90 -2.24 3.14
N SER A 260 7.20 -3.18 4.03
CA SER A 260 8.07 -4.33 3.76
C SER A 260 7.44 -5.30 2.76
N GLU A 261 8.26 -5.81 1.85
CA GLU A 261 7.93 -6.90 0.93
C GLU A 261 7.75 -8.26 1.63
N GLY A 262 7.99 -8.31 2.94
CA GLY A 262 7.94 -9.54 3.70
C GLY A 262 9.30 -10.25 3.79
N LEU A 263 9.28 -11.58 3.82
CA LEU A 263 10.48 -12.40 3.93
C LEU A 263 11.47 -12.16 2.78
N ALA A 264 10.96 -11.95 1.56
CA ALA A 264 11.79 -11.64 0.39
C ALA A 264 12.56 -10.32 0.58
N GLY A 265 11.92 -9.29 1.13
CA GLY A 265 12.56 -8.01 1.46
C GLY A 265 13.41 -8.03 2.72
N SER A 266 13.38 -9.12 3.50
CA SER A 266 14.12 -9.29 4.77
C SER A 266 15.28 -10.27 4.64
N ALA A 267 15.94 -10.32 3.48
CA ALA A 267 17.06 -11.22 3.19
C ALA A 267 16.76 -12.71 3.49
N GLN A 268 15.51 -13.15 3.29
CA GLN A 268 15.00 -14.50 3.61
C GLN A 268 15.16 -14.86 5.12
N ASP A 269 15.28 -13.87 6.01
CA ASP A 269 15.44 -14.04 7.44
C ASP A 269 14.13 -13.72 8.17
N ALA A 270 13.48 -14.77 8.68
CA ALA A 270 12.22 -14.67 9.40
C ALA A 270 12.35 -13.86 10.71
N GLN A 271 13.49 -14.02 11.41
CA GLN A 271 13.71 -13.29 12.67
C GLN A 271 13.88 -11.79 12.39
N LEU A 272 14.60 -11.43 11.33
CA LEU A 272 14.73 -10.05 10.90
C LEU A 272 13.37 -9.43 10.56
N TYR A 273 12.51 -10.15 9.82
CA TYR A 273 11.17 -9.68 9.50
C TYR A 273 10.34 -9.43 10.77
N LEU A 274 10.36 -10.38 11.71
CA LEU A 274 9.67 -10.25 12.98
C LEU A 274 10.19 -9.07 13.81
N ASP A 275 11.51 -8.93 13.94
CA ASP A 275 12.12 -7.87 14.75
C ASP A 275 11.87 -6.48 14.15
N ALA A 276 11.85 -6.36 12.82
CA ALA A 276 11.49 -5.13 12.11
C ALA A 276 10.05 -4.67 12.39
N HIS A 277 9.13 -5.60 12.70
CA HIS A 277 7.72 -5.29 12.97
C HIS A 277 7.36 -5.31 14.46
N ARG A 278 8.31 -5.63 15.35
CA ARG A 278 8.05 -5.80 16.78
C ARG A 278 7.77 -4.49 17.52
N THR A 279 8.38 -3.38 17.09
CA THR A 279 8.18 -2.08 17.75
C THR A 279 6.69 -1.72 17.86
N PRO A 280 6.23 -1.16 19.01
CA PRO A 280 4.83 -0.77 19.18
C PRO A 280 4.38 0.33 18.22
N ASP A 281 5.31 1.12 17.68
CA ASP A 281 5.02 2.19 16.74
C ASP A 281 4.66 1.68 15.33
N ILE A 282 4.99 0.44 15.00
CA ILE A 282 4.51 -0.25 13.79
C ILE A 282 3.19 -0.96 14.11
N ALA A 283 2.10 -0.49 13.50
CA ALA A 283 0.74 -0.93 13.82
C ALA A 283 0.38 -2.28 13.19
N TYR A 284 0.86 -2.57 11.99
CA TYR A 284 0.53 -3.78 11.24
C TYR A 284 1.69 -4.22 10.34
N LEU A 285 1.66 -5.50 9.97
CA LEU A 285 2.64 -6.11 9.07
C LEU A 285 2.21 -5.95 7.61
N THR A 286 3.21 -5.89 6.73
CA THR A 286 3.01 -5.85 5.29
C THR A 286 3.85 -6.92 4.60
N TYR A 287 3.37 -7.41 3.48
CA TYR A 287 4.12 -8.32 2.61
C TYR A 287 3.61 -8.24 1.18
N HIS A 288 4.47 -8.60 0.22
CA HIS A 288 4.20 -8.60 -1.21
C HIS A 288 4.33 -10.01 -1.77
N LEU A 289 3.83 -10.26 -2.98
CA LEU A 289 3.91 -11.56 -3.64
C LEU A 289 4.18 -11.39 -5.14
N TRP A 290 5.40 -11.67 -5.54
CA TRP A 290 5.93 -11.43 -6.89
C TRP A 290 6.46 -12.70 -7.55
N PRO A 291 5.60 -13.67 -7.93
CA PRO A 291 6.04 -14.97 -8.42
C PRO A 291 6.94 -14.91 -9.65
N THR A 292 6.66 -14.00 -10.59
CA THR A 292 7.50 -13.84 -11.80
C THR A 292 8.86 -13.23 -11.45
N ASN A 293 8.88 -12.15 -10.65
CA ASN A 293 10.12 -11.46 -10.27
C ASN A 293 11.05 -12.36 -9.45
N TRP A 294 10.48 -13.27 -8.65
CA TRP A 294 11.25 -14.23 -7.86
C TRP A 294 11.61 -15.54 -8.60
N GLY A 295 11.30 -15.60 -9.90
CA GLY A 295 11.60 -16.79 -10.71
C GLY A 295 10.79 -18.03 -10.34
N TRP A 296 9.63 -17.86 -9.70
CA TRP A 296 8.73 -18.96 -9.39
C TRP A 296 7.79 -19.28 -10.54
N PHE A 297 7.52 -18.31 -11.39
CA PHE A 297 6.66 -18.42 -12.55
C PHE A 297 7.34 -17.91 -13.82
N ASP A 298 7.24 -18.69 -14.88
CA ASP A 298 7.63 -18.29 -16.23
C ASP A 298 6.35 -18.12 -17.09
N PRO A 299 5.97 -16.90 -17.46
CA PRO A 299 4.76 -16.66 -18.24
C PRO A 299 4.82 -17.26 -19.66
N LYS A 300 6.03 -17.64 -20.16
CA LYS A 300 6.21 -18.35 -21.43
C LYS A 300 6.04 -19.86 -21.29
N GLN A 301 6.11 -20.39 -20.08
CA GLN A 301 5.97 -21.80 -19.73
C GLN A 301 4.93 -21.99 -18.62
N PRO A 302 3.69 -21.45 -18.77
CA PRO A 302 2.73 -21.39 -17.67
C PRO A 302 2.35 -22.78 -17.15
N THR A 303 2.15 -23.77 -18.01
CA THR A 303 1.77 -25.12 -17.61
C THR A 303 2.84 -25.81 -16.76
N GLN A 304 4.11 -25.62 -17.10
CA GLN A 304 5.24 -26.25 -16.41
C GLN A 304 5.53 -25.60 -15.05
N THR A 305 5.28 -24.31 -14.92
CA THR A 305 5.66 -23.55 -13.72
C THR A 305 4.50 -23.26 -12.77
N TRP A 306 3.25 -23.48 -13.18
CA TRP A 306 2.06 -23.12 -12.43
C TRP A 306 1.99 -23.79 -11.06
N ASP A 307 2.06 -25.13 -10.99
CA ASP A 307 1.83 -25.83 -9.72
C ASP A 307 2.93 -25.50 -8.70
N GLY A 308 4.18 -25.49 -9.13
CA GLY A 308 5.31 -25.10 -8.27
C GLY A 308 5.24 -23.66 -7.80
N MET A 309 4.77 -22.75 -8.65
CA MET A 309 4.53 -21.35 -8.29
C MET A 309 3.41 -21.22 -7.27
N MET A 310 2.27 -21.88 -7.48
CA MET A 310 1.15 -21.83 -6.55
C MET A 310 1.51 -22.40 -5.19
N ASP A 311 2.20 -23.52 -5.14
CA ASP A 311 2.69 -24.13 -3.90
C ASP A 311 3.59 -23.16 -3.09
N LYS A 312 4.54 -22.51 -3.77
CA LYS A 312 5.42 -21.50 -3.13
C LYS A 312 4.61 -20.30 -2.65
N SER A 313 3.70 -19.78 -3.49
CA SER A 313 2.86 -18.64 -3.17
C SER A 313 1.97 -18.89 -1.97
N LEU A 314 1.27 -20.03 -1.92
CA LEU A 314 0.39 -20.37 -0.79
C LEU A 314 1.18 -20.60 0.50
N ARG A 315 2.36 -21.22 0.43
CA ARG A 315 3.24 -21.35 1.61
C ARG A 315 3.69 -19.99 2.11
N TYR A 316 4.13 -19.11 1.21
CA TYR A 316 4.59 -17.75 1.54
C TYR A 316 3.47 -16.92 2.20
N LEU A 317 2.27 -16.92 1.64
CA LEU A 317 1.11 -16.24 2.22
C LEU A 317 0.78 -16.78 3.62
N ASN A 318 0.72 -18.10 3.80
CA ASN A 318 0.42 -18.72 5.09
C ASN A 318 1.50 -18.40 6.13
N GLN A 319 2.77 -18.45 5.76
CA GLN A 319 3.89 -18.14 6.64
C GLN A 319 3.81 -16.71 7.20
N HIS A 320 3.42 -15.73 6.36
CA HIS A 320 3.25 -14.34 6.82
C HIS A 320 2.05 -14.16 7.75
N VAL A 321 0.98 -14.92 7.55
CA VAL A 321 -0.14 -14.98 8.52
C VAL A 321 0.33 -15.52 9.87
N ASP A 322 1.20 -16.53 9.87
CA ASP A 322 1.74 -17.08 11.12
C ASP A 322 2.67 -16.08 11.83
N TYR A 323 3.45 -15.28 11.11
CA TYR A 323 4.23 -14.17 11.69
C TYR A 323 3.32 -13.10 12.32
N ALA A 324 2.22 -12.77 11.68
CA ALA A 324 1.25 -11.83 12.22
C ALA A 324 0.61 -12.36 13.53
N LYS A 325 0.27 -13.65 13.59
CA LYS A 325 -0.18 -14.33 14.83
C LYS A 325 0.87 -14.25 15.92
N GLN A 326 2.12 -14.52 15.59
CA GLN A 326 3.24 -14.48 16.55
C GLN A 326 3.44 -13.08 17.15
N LEU A 327 3.25 -12.03 16.37
CA LEU A 327 3.36 -10.63 16.83
C LEU A 327 2.06 -10.07 17.40
N GLY A 328 0.92 -10.74 17.23
CA GLY A 328 -0.37 -10.25 17.66
C GLY A 328 -0.81 -8.97 16.94
N LYS A 329 -0.47 -8.83 15.66
CA LYS A 329 -0.76 -7.64 14.83
C LYS A 329 -1.49 -7.99 13.54
N PRO A 330 -2.32 -7.08 12.97
CA PRO A 330 -2.89 -7.28 11.65
C PRO A 330 -1.82 -7.40 10.56
N ILE A 331 -2.17 -8.05 9.44
CA ILE A 331 -1.30 -8.12 8.26
C ILE A 331 -2.07 -7.84 6.97
N VAL A 332 -1.44 -7.13 6.06
CA VAL A 332 -1.98 -6.79 4.73
C VAL A 332 -1.07 -7.31 3.63
N LEU A 333 -1.63 -8.02 2.65
CA LEU A 333 -0.96 -8.30 1.37
C LEU A 333 -1.01 -7.02 0.51
N GLU A 334 0.07 -6.22 0.53
CA GLU A 334 0.03 -4.87 -0.05
C GLU A 334 0.37 -4.80 -1.53
N GLU A 335 1.04 -5.82 -2.05
CA GLU A 335 1.29 -5.94 -3.49
C GLU A 335 1.27 -7.40 -3.90
N PHE A 336 0.61 -7.68 -4.99
CA PHE A 336 0.71 -8.93 -5.73
C PHE A 336 0.27 -8.71 -7.17
N GLY A 337 0.92 -9.38 -8.08
CA GLY A 337 0.64 -9.27 -9.49
C GLY A 337 1.12 -10.50 -10.27
N LEU A 338 0.57 -10.67 -11.44
CA LEU A 338 1.04 -11.65 -12.42
C LEU A 338 0.87 -11.06 -13.83
N ASN A 339 1.76 -11.47 -14.75
CA ASN A 339 1.74 -11.05 -16.13
C ASN A 339 0.44 -11.45 -16.85
N ARG A 340 0.14 -10.77 -17.96
CA ARG A 340 -0.78 -11.29 -18.97
C ARG A 340 -0.24 -12.58 -19.56
N ASP A 341 -1.11 -13.37 -20.17
CA ASP A 341 -0.75 -14.65 -20.76
C ASP A 341 0.41 -14.51 -21.76
N GLY A 342 1.35 -15.42 -21.68
CA GLY A 342 2.58 -15.38 -22.48
C GLY A 342 3.58 -14.28 -22.12
N GLY A 343 3.37 -13.53 -21.03
CA GLY A 343 4.20 -12.37 -20.65
C GLY A 343 4.02 -11.17 -21.57
N SER A 344 2.87 -11.06 -22.21
CA SER A 344 2.56 -9.96 -23.12
C SER A 344 2.28 -8.64 -22.37
N PHE A 345 2.69 -7.53 -22.96
CA PHE A 345 2.35 -6.17 -22.50
C PHE A 345 1.14 -5.59 -23.25
N ASP A 346 0.70 -6.24 -24.36
CA ASP A 346 -0.43 -5.77 -25.16
C ASP A 346 -1.73 -5.93 -24.37
N ILE A 347 -2.46 -4.83 -24.22
CA ILE A 347 -3.73 -4.78 -23.49
C ILE A 347 -4.81 -5.73 -24.06
N ARG A 348 -4.67 -6.13 -25.32
CA ARG A 348 -5.59 -7.09 -25.98
C ARG A 348 -5.29 -8.54 -25.64
N SER A 349 -4.14 -8.83 -25.04
CA SER A 349 -3.75 -10.18 -24.65
C SER A 349 -4.62 -10.69 -23.50
N SER A 350 -4.85 -12.00 -23.48
CA SER A 350 -5.61 -12.69 -22.44
C SER A 350 -4.99 -12.45 -21.04
N THR A 351 -5.85 -12.48 -20.01
CA THR A 351 -5.49 -12.38 -18.60
C THR A 351 -5.86 -13.65 -17.83
N ALA A 352 -6.15 -14.76 -18.53
CA ALA A 352 -6.73 -15.95 -17.91
C ALA A 352 -5.84 -16.56 -16.82
N VAL A 353 -4.52 -16.59 -17.02
CA VAL A 353 -3.55 -17.10 -16.03
C VAL A 353 -3.46 -16.15 -14.85
N ARG A 354 -3.40 -14.84 -15.09
CA ARG A 354 -3.43 -13.83 -14.02
C ARG A 354 -4.72 -13.91 -13.20
N ASP A 355 -5.86 -14.04 -13.85
CA ASP A 355 -7.16 -14.09 -13.18
C ASP A 355 -7.30 -15.36 -12.33
N ARG A 356 -6.77 -16.50 -12.80
CA ARG A 356 -6.69 -17.73 -12.01
C ARG A 356 -5.81 -17.55 -10.75
N PHE A 357 -4.67 -16.87 -10.89
CA PHE A 357 -3.78 -16.57 -9.76
C PHE A 357 -4.47 -15.62 -8.77
N TYR A 358 -5.06 -14.52 -9.24
CA TYR A 358 -5.80 -13.57 -8.41
C TYR A 358 -6.93 -14.26 -7.65
N GLY A 359 -7.71 -15.13 -8.32
CA GLY A 359 -8.76 -15.89 -7.68
C GLY A 359 -8.25 -16.72 -6.50
N ALA A 360 -7.15 -17.45 -6.68
CA ALA A 360 -6.55 -18.27 -5.63
C ALA A 360 -6.03 -17.42 -4.44
N VAL A 361 -5.43 -16.26 -4.71
CA VAL A 361 -4.96 -15.33 -3.67
C VAL A 361 -6.15 -14.75 -2.90
N PHE A 362 -7.18 -14.26 -3.59
CA PHE A 362 -8.38 -13.72 -2.96
C PHE A 362 -9.10 -14.79 -2.09
N ASP A 363 -9.20 -16.01 -2.60
CA ASP A 363 -9.84 -17.10 -1.86
C ASP A 363 -9.08 -17.47 -0.58
N LEU A 364 -7.74 -17.45 -0.61
CA LEU A 364 -6.93 -17.69 0.58
C LEU A 364 -7.11 -16.55 1.60
N VAL A 365 -7.01 -15.28 1.18
CA VAL A 365 -7.23 -14.13 2.06
C VAL A 365 -8.61 -14.18 2.68
N GLN A 366 -9.66 -14.42 1.88
CA GLN A 366 -11.03 -14.57 2.35
C GLN A 366 -11.18 -15.71 3.37
N LYS A 367 -10.60 -16.87 3.08
CA LYS A 367 -10.63 -18.04 3.99
C LYS A 367 -10.00 -17.72 5.34
N ARG A 368 -8.80 -17.07 5.30
CA ARG A 368 -8.07 -16.73 6.53
C ARG A 368 -8.80 -15.65 7.34
N ALA A 369 -9.29 -14.59 6.68
CA ALA A 369 -10.08 -13.55 7.34
C ALA A 369 -11.36 -14.11 7.97
N SER A 370 -12.10 -14.98 7.25
CA SER A 370 -13.30 -15.64 7.77
C SER A 370 -13.02 -16.58 8.95
N ALA A 371 -11.82 -17.12 9.07
CA ALA A 371 -11.39 -17.96 10.19
C ALA A 371 -10.97 -17.13 11.42
N GLY A 372 -10.95 -15.79 11.34
CA GLY A 372 -10.53 -14.91 12.42
C GLY A 372 -8.99 -14.78 12.52
N ASP A 373 -8.27 -15.19 11.49
CA ASP A 373 -6.82 -14.95 11.39
C ASP A 373 -6.54 -13.43 11.24
N PRO A 374 -5.36 -12.93 11.61
CA PRO A 374 -5.02 -11.50 11.61
C PRO A 374 -4.90 -10.86 10.23
N VAL A 375 -5.52 -11.44 9.21
CA VAL A 375 -5.51 -10.96 7.83
C VAL A 375 -6.48 -9.81 7.69
N ALA A 376 -5.97 -8.63 7.32
CA ALA A 376 -6.74 -7.39 7.25
C ALA A 376 -7.10 -6.97 5.82
N GLY A 377 -6.65 -7.70 4.80
CA GLY A 377 -7.01 -7.44 3.41
C GLY A 377 -5.87 -7.50 2.42
N TRP A 378 -6.10 -6.89 1.27
CA TRP A 378 -5.18 -6.91 0.13
C TRP A 378 -5.23 -5.62 -0.68
N ASN A 379 -4.09 -5.28 -1.34
CA ASN A 379 -3.98 -4.30 -2.43
C ASN A 379 -3.31 -4.98 -3.62
N PHE A 380 -4.01 -5.11 -4.74
CA PHE A 380 -3.38 -5.67 -5.94
C PHE A 380 -2.44 -4.65 -6.62
N TRP A 381 -1.44 -5.12 -7.28
CA TRP A 381 -0.57 -4.33 -8.15
C TRP A 381 -0.95 -4.57 -9.61
N ALA A 382 -1.29 -3.55 -10.36
CA ALA A 382 -1.67 -2.23 -9.89
C ALA A 382 -2.77 -1.68 -10.81
N TRP A 383 -3.46 -0.64 -10.39
CA TRP A 383 -4.50 -0.02 -11.22
C TRP A 383 -3.89 0.70 -12.41
N GLY A 384 -4.18 0.25 -13.62
CA GLY A 384 -3.84 0.91 -14.88
C GLY A 384 -4.99 1.76 -15.42
N GLY A 385 -6.23 1.35 -15.11
CA GLY A 385 -7.45 2.07 -15.46
C GLY A 385 -7.54 2.41 -16.94
N ALA A 386 -7.82 3.67 -17.24
CA ALA A 386 -7.90 4.20 -18.60
C ALA A 386 -6.54 4.57 -19.21
N GLY A 387 -5.43 4.46 -18.44
CA GLY A 387 -4.08 4.69 -18.97
C GLY A 387 -3.68 3.68 -20.03
N ARG A 388 -2.79 4.08 -20.92
CA ARG A 388 -2.33 3.23 -22.03
C ARG A 388 -0.83 3.40 -22.23
N ALA A 389 -0.13 2.31 -22.55
CA ALA A 389 1.24 2.40 -23.04
C ALA A 389 1.29 3.22 -24.32
N ALA A 390 2.12 4.26 -24.34
CA ALA A 390 2.20 5.17 -25.47
C ALA A 390 3.26 4.77 -26.49
N ASN A 391 4.23 3.95 -26.10
CA ASN A 391 5.41 3.63 -26.92
C ASN A 391 5.37 2.18 -27.38
N ALA A 392 5.87 1.90 -28.58
CA ALA A 392 5.92 0.56 -29.15
C ALA A 392 6.87 -0.38 -28.39
N ASP A 393 7.84 0.17 -27.65
CA ASP A 393 8.76 -0.56 -26.78
C ASP A 393 8.21 -0.75 -25.36
N TYR A 394 6.98 -0.29 -25.09
CA TYR A 394 6.31 -0.30 -23.80
C TYR A 394 7.04 0.45 -22.67
N TRP A 395 8.18 1.08 -22.89
CA TRP A 395 8.85 1.88 -21.86
C TRP A 395 8.20 3.25 -21.70
N TRP A 396 7.94 3.60 -20.44
CA TRP A 396 7.42 4.92 -20.10
C TRP A 396 8.44 6.02 -20.39
N LYS A 397 7.98 7.17 -20.90
CA LYS A 397 8.76 8.38 -21.13
C LYS A 397 8.03 9.59 -20.53
N PRO A 398 8.76 10.62 -20.07
CA PRO A 398 8.14 11.86 -19.57
C PRO A 398 7.08 12.39 -20.54
N GLY A 399 5.88 12.66 -20.02
CA GLY A 399 4.72 13.09 -20.81
C GLY A 399 3.79 11.99 -21.30
N ASN A 400 4.15 10.71 -21.12
CA ASN A 400 3.22 9.61 -21.35
C ASN A 400 2.20 9.48 -20.21
N ASP A 401 1.08 8.83 -20.50
CA ASP A 401 0.12 8.43 -19.47
C ASP A 401 0.78 7.58 -18.39
N PHE A 402 0.29 7.72 -17.15
CA PHE A 402 0.61 6.80 -16.09
C PHE A 402 -0.29 5.57 -16.15
N VAL A 403 0.31 4.41 -15.91
CA VAL A 403 -0.38 3.13 -15.72
C VAL A 403 0.06 2.51 -14.39
N GLY A 404 -0.39 1.30 -14.07
CA GLY A 404 -0.02 0.62 -12.84
C GLY A 404 1.48 0.33 -12.71
N ASP A 405 2.12 0.04 -13.83
CA ASP A 405 3.57 -0.24 -13.88
C ASP A 405 4.37 1.07 -13.80
N PRO A 406 5.34 1.18 -12.86
CA PRO A 406 6.18 2.36 -12.75
C PRO A 406 7.18 2.47 -13.91
N PRO A 407 7.85 3.62 -14.10
CA PRO A 407 8.75 3.85 -15.24
C PRO A 407 9.90 2.86 -15.43
N GLN A 408 10.26 2.11 -14.40
CA GLN A 408 11.31 1.07 -14.48
C GLN A 408 10.83 -0.24 -15.08
N GLU A 409 9.53 -0.39 -15.33
CA GLU A 409 8.89 -1.59 -15.86
C GLU A 409 8.23 -1.28 -17.21
N GLU A 410 8.09 -2.29 -18.05
CA GLU A 410 7.32 -2.18 -19.28
C GLU A 410 5.84 -1.95 -18.95
N GLN A 411 5.23 -0.97 -19.60
CA GLN A 411 3.86 -0.55 -19.35
C GLN A 411 2.87 -1.61 -19.85
N GLY A 412 2.14 -2.24 -18.97
CA GLY A 412 1.28 -3.38 -19.22
C GLY A 412 1.79 -4.68 -18.61
N LEU A 413 2.94 -4.64 -17.90
CA LEU A 413 3.54 -5.81 -17.26
C LEU A 413 2.60 -6.44 -16.24
N TYR A 414 2.07 -5.64 -15.31
CA TYR A 414 1.16 -6.05 -14.25
C TYR A 414 -0.14 -5.24 -14.19
N SER A 415 -0.22 -4.13 -14.92
CA SER A 415 -1.37 -3.23 -14.90
C SER A 415 -2.70 -3.95 -15.14
N VAL A 416 -3.69 -3.62 -14.30
CA VAL A 416 -5.10 -3.98 -14.51
C VAL A 416 -5.80 -2.80 -15.17
N PHE A 417 -6.18 -2.96 -16.42
CA PHE A 417 -6.81 -1.91 -17.19
C PHE A 417 -8.34 -1.95 -17.10
N ASP A 418 -8.96 -0.85 -17.45
CA ASP A 418 -10.41 -0.71 -17.48
C ASP A 418 -11.10 -1.60 -18.54
N SER A 419 -10.37 -2.11 -19.50
CA SER A 419 -10.80 -3.07 -20.50
C SER A 419 -10.72 -4.54 -20.05
N ASP A 420 -10.09 -4.85 -18.90
CA ASP A 420 -9.90 -6.21 -18.40
C ASP A 420 -11.16 -6.73 -17.68
N ALA A 421 -12.26 -6.88 -18.41
CA ALA A 421 -13.58 -7.14 -17.86
C ALA A 421 -13.62 -8.35 -16.91
N ALA A 422 -12.93 -9.45 -17.24
CA ALA A 422 -12.87 -10.66 -16.40
C ALA A 422 -12.13 -10.38 -15.07
N SER A 423 -10.96 -9.73 -15.13
CA SER A 423 -10.20 -9.33 -13.93
C SER A 423 -11.01 -8.38 -13.04
N LEU A 424 -11.69 -7.38 -13.63
CA LEU A 424 -12.51 -6.42 -12.88
C LEU A 424 -13.70 -7.11 -12.21
N ALA A 425 -14.37 -8.04 -12.87
CA ALA A 425 -15.45 -8.83 -12.28
C ALA A 425 -14.96 -9.69 -11.10
N LEU A 426 -13.78 -10.32 -11.25
CA LEU A 426 -13.14 -11.11 -10.20
C LEU A 426 -12.78 -10.26 -8.99
N ILE A 427 -12.12 -9.12 -9.19
CA ILE A 427 -11.74 -8.15 -8.16
C ILE A 427 -12.99 -7.66 -7.41
N GLY A 428 -14.01 -7.22 -8.14
CA GLY A 428 -15.25 -6.74 -7.54
C GLY A 428 -16.00 -7.81 -6.73
N ASN A 429 -16.00 -9.07 -7.19
CA ASN A 429 -16.55 -10.19 -6.41
C ASN A 429 -15.76 -10.44 -5.13
N ALA A 430 -14.42 -10.42 -5.20
CA ALA A 430 -13.56 -10.60 -4.04
C ALA A 430 -13.74 -9.48 -3.01
N ALA A 431 -13.81 -8.23 -3.45
CA ALA A 431 -14.06 -7.08 -2.59
C ALA A 431 -15.40 -7.21 -1.84
N ARG A 432 -16.49 -7.51 -2.56
CA ARG A 432 -17.81 -7.72 -1.91
C ARG A 432 -17.81 -8.85 -0.88
N ARG A 433 -17.15 -9.97 -1.18
CA ARG A 433 -17.03 -11.10 -0.24
C ARG A 433 -16.25 -10.70 1.01
N LEU A 434 -15.20 -9.92 0.87
CA LEU A 434 -14.37 -9.46 2.00
C LEU A 434 -15.17 -8.48 2.88
N HIS A 435 -15.84 -7.50 2.28
CA HIS A 435 -16.68 -6.54 3.02
C HIS A 435 -17.91 -7.19 3.70
N ALA A 436 -18.37 -8.35 3.25
CA ALA A 436 -19.39 -9.10 3.95
C ALA A 436 -18.95 -9.60 5.35
N LEU A 437 -17.66 -9.45 5.68
CA LEU A 437 -17.11 -9.75 7.01
C LEU A 437 -17.15 -8.52 7.94
N ASP A 438 -17.26 -7.28 7.40
CA ASP A 438 -17.26 -6.04 8.19
C ASP A 438 -18.39 -6.01 9.25
N GLY A 439 -19.52 -6.68 9.01
CA GLY A 439 -20.65 -6.75 9.96
C GLY A 439 -20.72 -7.99 10.84
N LYS A 440 -19.81 -8.97 10.70
CA LYS A 440 -19.93 -10.28 11.36
C LYS A 440 -19.01 -10.50 12.56
N ALA A 441 -18.03 -9.66 12.79
CA ALA A 441 -17.01 -9.87 13.83
C ALA A 441 -17.48 -9.49 15.26
N GLY A 442 -18.69 -8.95 15.44
CA GLY A 442 -19.24 -8.54 16.73
C GLY A 442 -20.01 -9.63 17.51
N THR A 443 -20.08 -10.88 17.01
CA THR A 443 -20.90 -11.95 17.60
C THR A 443 -20.09 -13.17 18.03
N ARG A 444 -18.80 -13.04 18.31
CA ARG A 444 -18.02 -14.14 18.90
C ARG A 444 -17.33 -13.75 20.20
#